data_f2838c69de361c7a1a791500118893b4
#
_entry.id   f2838c69de361c7a1a791500118893b4
#
_cell.length_a   1.000
_cell.length_b   1.000
_cell.length_c   1.000
_cell.angle_alpha   90.00
_cell.angle_beta   90.00
_cell.angle_gamma   90.00
#
_symmetry.space_group_name_H-M   'P 1'
#
loop_
_entity.id
_entity.type
_entity.pdbx_description
1 polymer ?
#
loop_
_entity_poly.entity_id
_entity_poly.type
_entity_poly.pdbx_seq_one_letter_code
_entity_poly.pdbx_strand_id
1 'polypeptide(L)'
;AGDPKDGSAWFFDSRMPDDTQYLPYQRLPASERSGVLADLQTWPLVLQREDLRLVHAAWLPESINAIHGLDPERNIAQWYNYFDKHVHELVDHQPWYPQYQQEYKQYDALLGQEDLYPPMLSGHTEFELSRWKQNPVRALVSGSEEPVSEPFYAGARWRFTGRSAWWERYHDDVPVVMGHYWRLWQSHTASKSRHAGLMPADGSAWFGAKNNVFCIDFSIGARWRDRQQNLAPAQSKFHLAALRWPERTIVMDNGAQYASTAFEAA
;
A
#
# COMPACT_ATOMS: atom_id res chain seq x y z
N ALA A 1 -5.91 -16.04 -11.43
CA ALA A 1 -5.65 -15.83 -10.01
C ALA A 1 -4.14 -15.80 -9.83
N GLY A 2 -3.63 -14.84 -9.08
CA GLY A 2 -2.21 -14.80 -8.72
C GLY A 2 -1.84 -15.96 -7.78
N ASP A 3 -0.54 -16.13 -7.55
CA ASP A 3 -0.06 -17.12 -6.60
C ASP A 3 -0.57 -16.79 -5.18
N PRO A 4 -0.96 -17.80 -4.37
CA PRO A 4 -1.36 -17.60 -3.00
C PRO A 4 -0.21 -16.96 -2.19
N LYS A 5 -0.54 -16.00 -1.35
CA LYS A 5 0.38 -15.34 -0.43
C LYS A 5 -0.05 -15.60 1.01
N ASP A 6 0.87 -15.42 1.94
CA ASP A 6 0.56 -15.50 3.37
C ASP A 6 -0.67 -14.64 3.71
N GLY A 7 -1.56 -15.18 4.52
CA GLY A 7 -2.83 -14.54 4.88
C GLY A 7 -3.94 -14.70 3.86
N SER A 8 -3.74 -15.40 2.74
CA SER A 8 -4.74 -15.60 1.69
C SER A 8 -5.48 -16.95 1.75
N ALA A 9 -5.20 -17.79 2.73
CA ALA A 9 -5.83 -19.12 2.87
C ALA A 9 -7.36 -19.09 3.14
N TRP A 10 -7.92 -17.93 3.50
CA TRP A 10 -9.37 -17.74 3.57
C TRP A 10 -10.03 -17.82 2.18
N PHE A 11 -9.26 -17.49 1.12
CA PHE A 11 -9.72 -17.47 -0.27
C PHE A 11 -9.24 -18.67 -1.08
N PHE A 12 -7.98 -19.10 -0.92
CA PHE A 12 -7.39 -20.22 -1.66
C PHE A 12 -7.51 -21.55 -0.91
N ASP A 13 -7.50 -22.69 -1.63
CA ASP A 13 -7.54 -24.02 -1.02
C ASP A 13 -6.20 -24.43 -0.42
N SER A 14 -5.09 -24.01 -1.04
CA SER A 14 -3.75 -24.26 -0.55
C SER A 14 -3.43 -23.37 0.65
N ARG A 15 -2.91 -23.96 1.72
CA ARG A 15 -2.35 -23.20 2.84
C ARG A 15 -0.90 -22.87 2.54
N MET A 16 -0.56 -21.61 2.71
CA MET A 16 0.85 -21.23 2.86
C MET A 16 1.36 -21.68 4.23
N PRO A 17 2.67 -21.97 4.39
CA PRO A 17 3.23 -22.50 5.64
C PRO A 17 2.83 -21.72 6.89
N ASP A 18 2.77 -20.40 6.81
CA ASP A 18 2.52 -19.51 7.96
C ASP A 18 1.09 -19.05 8.13
N ASP A 19 0.14 -19.55 7.30
CA ASP A 19 -1.26 -19.11 7.34
C ASP A 19 -1.98 -19.42 8.66
N THR A 20 -1.46 -20.35 9.45
CA THR A 20 -2.02 -20.67 10.78
C THR A 20 -1.93 -19.50 11.77
N GLN A 21 -0.95 -18.62 11.61
CA GLN A 21 -0.80 -17.43 12.45
C GLN A 21 -1.99 -16.45 12.33
N TYR A 22 -2.71 -16.48 11.21
CA TYR A 22 -3.85 -15.60 10.95
C TYR A 22 -5.18 -16.14 11.48
N LEU A 23 -5.22 -17.37 12.00
CA LEU A 23 -6.43 -17.94 12.59
C LEU A 23 -6.92 -17.13 13.82
N PRO A 24 -8.24 -17.12 14.09
CA PRO A 24 -9.30 -17.75 13.32
C PRO A 24 -9.73 -16.93 12.10
N TYR A 25 -10.04 -17.58 10.99
CA TYR A 25 -10.71 -16.99 9.84
C TYR A 25 -11.69 -18.00 9.23
N GLN A 26 -12.72 -17.48 8.58
CA GLN A 26 -13.69 -18.30 7.88
C GLN A 26 -13.26 -18.44 6.41
N ARG A 27 -13.24 -19.68 5.89
CA ARG A 27 -12.91 -19.90 4.48
C ARG A 27 -14.09 -19.58 3.58
N LEU A 28 -13.79 -18.88 2.49
CA LEU A 28 -14.77 -18.67 1.44
C LEU A 28 -15.01 -19.99 0.68
N PRO A 29 -16.25 -20.45 0.56
CA PRO A 29 -16.58 -21.61 -0.27
C PRO A 29 -16.08 -21.44 -1.71
N ALA A 30 -15.59 -22.51 -2.32
CA ALA A 30 -15.09 -22.48 -3.69
C ALA A 30 -16.14 -21.96 -4.70
N SER A 31 -17.41 -22.27 -4.45
CA SER A 31 -18.55 -21.84 -5.27
C SER A 31 -18.81 -20.33 -5.24
N GLU A 32 -18.33 -19.61 -4.20
CA GLU A 32 -18.55 -18.17 -4.02
C GLU A 32 -17.37 -17.32 -4.54
N ARG A 33 -16.22 -17.93 -4.79
CA ARG A 33 -14.99 -17.20 -5.18
C ARG A 33 -15.13 -16.42 -6.46
N SER A 34 -15.80 -17.00 -7.47
CA SER A 34 -16.02 -16.30 -8.73
C SER A 34 -16.90 -15.07 -8.59
N GLY A 35 -17.93 -15.14 -7.71
CA GLY A 35 -18.78 -13.99 -7.37
C GLY A 35 -17.99 -12.88 -6.71
N VAL A 36 -17.22 -13.20 -5.66
CA VAL A 36 -16.37 -12.22 -4.98
C VAL A 36 -15.36 -11.56 -5.92
N LEU A 37 -14.74 -12.34 -6.83
CA LEU A 37 -13.81 -11.76 -7.81
C LEU A 37 -14.53 -10.86 -8.81
N ALA A 38 -15.73 -11.24 -9.26
CA ALA A 38 -16.53 -10.41 -10.15
C ALA A 38 -16.91 -9.08 -9.49
N ASP A 39 -17.34 -9.11 -8.22
CA ASP A 39 -17.67 -7.91 -7.45
C ASP A 39 -16.45 -7.00 -7.30
N LEU A 40 -15.30 -7.55 -6.87
CA LEU A 40 -14.06 -6.79 -6.72
C LEU A 40 -13.59 -6.13 -8.02
N GLN A 41 -13.84 -6.74 -9.17
CA GLN A 41 -13.50 -6.18 -10.48
C GLN A 41 -14.35 -4.96 -10.87
N THR A 42 -15.51 -4.79 -10.25
CA THR A 42 -16.36 -3.61 -10.46
C THR A 42 -15.96 -2.40 -9.61
N TRP A 43 -15.11 -2.60 -8.61
CA TRP A 43 -14.72 -1.54 -7.70
C TRP A 43 -13.78 -0.55 -8.39
N PRO A 44 -14.06 0.75 -8.30
CA PRO A 44 -13.19 1.76 -8.87
C PRO A 44 -11.87 1.85 -8.11
N LEU A 45 -10.78 2.17 -8.81
CA LEU A 45 -9.46 2.42 -8.20
C LEU A 45 -9.43 3.72 -7.41
N VAL A 46 -10.23 4.69 -7.82
CA VAL A 46 -10.38 5.99 -7.19
C VAL A 46 -11.85 6.40 -7.20
N LEU A 47 -12.25 7.13 -6.18
CA LEU A 47 -13.56 7.78 -6.13
C LEU A 47 -13.33 9.28 -5.96
N GLN A 48 -14.06 10.09 -6.72
CA GLN A 48 -13.99 11.53 -6.66
C GLN A 48 -15.40 12.14 -6.60
N ARG A 49 -15.57 13.01 -5.62
CA ARG A 49 -16.70 13.93 -5.48
C ARG A 49 -16.15 15.35 -5.47
N GLU A 50 -17.03 16.33 -5.46
CA GLU A 50 -16.65 17.73 -5.33
C GLU A 50 -15.95 18.04 -4.00
N ASP A 51 -16.33 17.33 -2.94
CA ASP A 51 -15.91 17.56 -1.55
C ASP A 51 -15.00 16.46 -0.97
N LEU A 52 -14.73 15.38 -1.69
CA LEU A 52 -13.93 14.25 -1.17
C LEU A 52 -13.36 13.38 -2.30
N ARG A 53 -12.13 12.93 -2.10
CA ARG A 53 -11.43 11.92 -2.91
C ARG A 53 -11.05 10.72 -2.07
N LEU A 54 -11.21 9.53 -2.65
CA LEU A 54 -10.80 8.27 -2.02
C LEU A 54 -9.85 7.52 -2.95
N VAL A 55 -8.79 6.97 -2.40
CA VAL A 55 -7.84 6.12 -3.11
C VAL A 55 -7.27 5.06 -2.16
N HIS A 56 -6.87 3.90 -2.70
CA HIS A 56 -6.28 2.88 -1.83
C HIS A 56 -4.95 3.33 -1.21
N ALA A 57 -4.02 3.89 -2.01
CA ALA A 57 -2.69 4.27 -1.51
C ALA A 57 -2.25 5.69 -1.84
N ALA A 58 -2.24 6.10 -3.11
CA ALA A 58 -1.75 7.42 -3.49
C ALA A 58 -2.64 8.08 -4.55
N TRP A 59 -3.00 9.35 -4.31
CA TRP A 59 -3.72 10.16 -5.29
C TRP A 59 -2.72 10.81 -6.24
N LEU A 60 -2.54 10.21 -7.40
CA LEU A 60 -1.56 10.62 -8.41
C LEU A 60 -2.30 10.99 -9.71
N PRO A 61 -2.45 12.29 -10.01
CA PRO A 61 -3.20 12.74 -11.17
C PRO A 61 -2.74 12.12 -12.49
N GLU A 62 -1.43 11.96 -12.68
CA GLU A 62 -0.86 11.34 -13.88
C GLU A 62 -1.31 9.88 -14.04
N SER A 63 -1.27 9.10 -12.96
CA SER A 63 -1.73 7.70 -12.97
C SER A 63 -3.25 7.61 -13.18
N ILE A 64 -4.02 8.51 -12.58
CA ILE A 64 -5.48 8.56 -12.74
C ILE A 64 -5.83 8.89 -14.20
N ASN A 65 -5.16 9.88 -14.79
CA ASN A 65 -5.37 10.25 -16.20
C ASN A 65 -4.97 9.11 -17.15
N ALA A 66 -3.86 8.41 -16.85
CA ALA A 66 -3.44 7.26 -17.65
C ALA A 66 -4.48 6.13 -17.62
N ILE A 67 -5.10 5.87 -16.47
CA ILE A 67 -6.16 4.84 -16.36
C ILE A 67 -7.42 5.23 -17.13
N HIS A 68 -7.81 6.50 -17.12
CA HIS A 68 -8.97 6.98 -17.90
C HIS A 68 -8.79 6.80 -19.41
N GLY A 69 -7.56 6.74 -19.90
CA GLY A 69 -7.22 6.48 -21.30
C GLY A 69 -7.10 5.00 -21.68
N LEU A 70 -7.29 4.07 -20.71
CA LEU A 70 -7.19 2.65 -20.98
C LEU A 70 -8.45 2.09 -21.65
N ASP A 71 -8.26 1.06 -22.46
CA ASP A 71 -9.35 0.34 -23.10
C ASP A 71 -10.27 -0.31 -22.02
N PRO A 72 -11.55 0.05 -21.99
CA PRO A 72 -12.50 -0.45 -21.00
C PRO A 72 -12.85 -1.93 -21.16
N GLU A 73 -12.52 -2.56 -22.30
CA GLU A 73 -12.74 -3.99 -22.52
C GLU A 73 -11.82 -4.85 -21.63
N ARG A 74 -10.70 -4.29 -21.14
CA ARG A 74 -9.83 -4.95 -20.18
C ARG A 74 -10.15 -4.51 -18.76
N ASN A 75 -10.27 -5.46 -17.86
CA ASN A 75 -10.40 -5.13 -16.44
C ASN A 75 -9.05 -4.66 -15.84
N ILE A 76 -9.14 -4.04 -14.67
CA ILE A 76 -7.98 -3.45 -13.96
C ILE A 76 -6.88 -4.47 -13.66
N ALA A 77 -7.23 -5.73 -13.32
CA ALA A 77 -6.23 -6.77 -13.06
C ALA A 77 -5.47 -7.17 -14.34
N GLN A 78 -6.15 -7.17 -15.49
CA GLN A 78 -5.52 -7.41 -16.78
C GLN A 78 -4.55 -6.28 -17.14
N TRP A 79 -4.93 -5.03 -16.87
CA TRP A 79 -4.04 -3.87 -17.08
C TRP A 79 -2.84 -3.91 -16.13
N TYR A 80 -3.04 -4.18 -14.83
CA TYR A 80 -1.94 -4.35 -13.88
C TYR A 80 -0.91 -5.37 -14.39
N ASN A 81 -1.37 -6.56 -14.81
CA ASN A 81 -0.52 -7.63 -15.33
C ASN A 81 0.15 -7.25 -16.66
N TYR A 82 -0.54 -6.52 -17.53
CA TYR A 82 0.03 -6.04 -18.77
C TYR A 82 1.25 -5.16 -18.50
N PHE A 83 1.10 -4.12 -17.71
CA PHE A 83 2.19 -3.21 -17.38
C PHE A 83 3.34 -3.92 -16.63
N ASP A 84 3.01 -4.80 -15.70
CA ASP A 84 4.03 -5.53 -14.92
C ASP A 84 4.86 -6.49 -15.78
N LYS A 85 4.25 -7.10 -16.79
CA LYS A 85 4.95 -8.00 -17.74
C LYS A 85 5.81 -7.26 -18.75
N HIS A 86 5.38 -6.08 -19.18
CA HIS A 86 6.05 -5.33 -20.24
C HIS A 86 7.03 -4.27 -19.73
N VAL A 87 7.24 -4.19 -18.41
CA VAL A 87 8.14 -3.17 -17.86
C VAL A 87 9.56 -3.22 -18.45
N HIS A 88 10.10 -4.42 -18.68
CA HIS A 88 11.44 -4.58 -19.28
C HIS A 88 11.50 -3.96 -20.68
N GLU A 89 10.49 -4.19 -21.52
CA GLU A 89 10.40 -3.64 -22.88
C GLU A 89 10.25 -2.11 -22.86
N LEU A 90 9.58 -1.58 -21.83
CA LEU A 90 9.38 -0.14 -21.67
C LEU A 90 10.63 0.60 -21.21
N VAL A 91 11.61 -0.11 -20.64
CA VAL A 91 12.79 0.51 -20.01
C VAL A 91 14.13 0.00 -20.54
N ASP A 92 14.16 -0.94 -21.48
CA ASP A 92 15.38 -1.55 -22.02
C ASP A 92 16.32 -0.55 -22.71
N HIS A 93 15.76 0.55 -23.21
CA HIS A 93 16.51 1.65 -23.84
C HIS A 93 17.09 2.66 -22.83
N GLN A 94 16.79 2.52 -21.53
CA GLN A 94 17.25 3.46 -20.52
C GLN A 94 18.76 3.31 -20.23
N PRO A 95 19.50 4.40 -20.03
CA PRO A 95 20.96 4.36 -19.83
C PRO A 95 21.41 3.50 -18.64
N TRP A 96 20.55 3.33 -17.61
CA TRP A 96 20.81 2.54 -16.41
C TRP A 96 20.48 1.04 -16.59
N TYR A 97 19.78 0.65 -17.65
CA TYR A 97 19.29 -0.73 -17.81
C TYR A 97 20.41 -1.79 -17.94
N PRO A 98 21.54 -1.55 -18.63
CA PRO A 98 22.67 -2.48 -18.62
C PRO A 98 23.24 -2.72 -17.22
N GLN A 99 23.29 -1.68 -16.38
CA GLN A 99 23.72 -1.82 -14.98
C GLN A 99 22.73 -2.66 -14.20
N TYR A 100 21.44 -2.44 -14.34
CA TYR A 100 20.40 -3.28 -13.73
C TYR A 100 20.58 -4.75 -14.11
N GLN A 101 20.83 -5.06 -15.39
CA GLN A 101 21.03 -6.44 -15.84
C GLN A 101 22.27 -7.09 -15.20
N GLN A 102 23.33 -6.34 -15.01
CA GLN A 102 24.53 -6.82 -14.31
C GLN A 102 24.26 -7.08 -12.84
N GLU A 103 23.64 -6.12 -12.15
CA GLU A 103 23.27 -6.23 -10.75
C GLU A 103 22.28 -7.39 -10.51
N TYR A 104 21.30 -7.56 -11.39
CA TYR A 104 20.36 -8.68 -11.33
C TYR A 104 21.06 -10.04 -11.37
N LYS A 105 21.96 -10.23 -12.35
CA LYS A 105 22.74 -11.49 -12.44
C LYS A 105 23.57 -11.77 -11.19
N GLN A 106 24.10 -10.74 -10.56
CA GLN A 106 25.01 -10.88 -9.44
C GLN A 106 24.28 -11.04 -8.10
N TYR A 107 23.20 -10.35 -7.89
CA TYR A 107 22.60 -10.19 -6.57
C TYR A 107 21.17 -10.76 -6.42
N ASP A 108 20.40 -10.98 -7.49
CA ASP A 108 18.97 -11.34 -7.37
C ASP A 108 18.72 -12.54 -6.44
N ALA A 109 19.51 -13.61 -6.58
CA ALA A 109 19.42 -14.79 -5.71
C ALA A 109 19.79 -14.52 -4.24
N LEU A 110 20.54 -13.44 -3.97
CA LEU A 110 21.01 -13.06 -2.64
C LEU A 110 20.04 -12.10 -1.94
N LEU A 111 19.22 -11.37 -2.71
CA LEU A 111 18.32 -10.37 -2.15
C LEU A 111 17.23 -10.96 -1.24
N GLY A 112 16.96 -12.26 -1.31
CA GLY A 112 16.07 -12.98 -0.40
C GLY A 112 16.70 -13.37 0.94
N GLN A 113 17.99 -13.15 1.14
CA GLN A 113 18.75 -13.59 2.31
C GLN A 113 18.98 -12.39 3.25
N GLU A 114 18.32 -12.41 4.41
CA GLU A 114 18.36 -11.30 5.38
C GLU A 114 19.77 -11.05 5.92
N ASP A 115 20.55 -12.12 6.10
CA ASP A 115 21.91 -12.06 6.66
C ASP A 115 22.96 -11.50 5.70
N LEU A 116 22.61 -11.33 4.41
CA LEU A 116 23.51 -10.81 3.40
C LEU A 116 23.16 -9.36 3.06
N TYR A 117 23.82 -8.42 3.72
CA TYR A 117 23.63 -6.99 3.44
C TYR A 117 24.21 -6.63 2.06
N PRO A 118 23.38 -6.29 1.08
CA PRO A 118 23.86 -5.92 -0.26
C PRO A 118 24.40 -4.48 -0.28
N PRO A 119 25.31 -4.15 -1.21
CA PRO A 119 25.59 -2.76 -1.49
C PRO A 119 24.37 -2.04 -2.07
N MET A 120 24.40 -0.72 -2.15
CA MET A 120 23.38 0.03 -2.88
C MET A 120 23.42 -0.33 -4.37
N LEU A 121 22.31 -0.81 -4.91
CA LEU A 121 22.17 -1.25 -6.30
C LEU A 121 21.38 -0.20 -7.08
N SER A 122 22.09 0.74 -7.72
CA SER A 122 21.43 1.88 -8.38
C SER A 122 20.63 1.49 -9.63
N GLY A 123 21.10 0.53 -10.42
CA GLY A 123 20.34 -0.01 -11.54
C GLY A 123 19.06 -0.72 -11.08
N HIS A 124 19.16 -1.47 -9.99
CA HIS A 124 18.01 -2.14 -9.37
C HIS A 124 17.00 -1.13 -8.80
N THR A 125 17.48 -0.06 -8.18
CA THR A 125 16.66 1.06 -7.70
C THR A 125 15.87 1.70 -8.84
N GLU A 126 16.52 2.03 -9.95
CA GLU A 126 15.86 2.63 -11.12
C GLU A 126 14.83 1.68 -11.73
N PHE A 127 15.13 0.38 -11.78
CA PHE A 127 14.18 -0.61 -12.26
C PHE A 127 12.93 -0.71 -11.36
N GLU A 128 13.09 -0.79 -10.04
CA GLU A 128 11.96 -0.80 -9.10
C GLU A 128 11.11 0.47 -9.22
N LEU A 129 11.74 1.65 -9.33
CA LEU A 129 11.03 2.91 -9.57
C LEU A 129 10.28 2.91 -10.91
N SER A 130 10.87 2.31 -11.94
CA SER A 130 10.21 2.21 -13.25
C SER A 130 9.02 1.27 -13.24
N ARG A 131 9.07 0.15 -12.54
CA ARG A 131 7.91 -0.73 -12.33
C ARG A 131 6.72 0.03 -11.72
N TRP A 132 7.01 0.97 -10.85
CA TRP A 132 6.00 1.83 -10.26
C TRP A 132 5.52 2.90 -11.25
N LYS A 133 6.42 3.62 -11.92
CA LYS A 133 6.11 4.70 -12.87
C LYS A 133 5.35 4.22 -14.10
N GLN A 134 5.72 3.05 -14.63
CA GLN A 134 5.12 2.49 -15.85
C GLN A 134 3.80 1.75 -15.60
N ASN A 135 3.45 1.47 -14.36
CA ASN A 135 2.21 0.80 -14.01
C ASN A 135 1.28 1.73 -13.19
N PRO A 136 0.38 2.48 -13.85
CA PRO A 136 -0.49 3.42 -13.17
C PRO A 136 -1.44 2.75 -12.15
N VAL A 137 -1.84 1.50 -12.39
CA VAL A 137 -2.64 0.73 -11.44
C VAL A 137 -1.85 0.46 -10.17
N ARG A 138 -0.58 0.01 -10.30
CA ARG A 138 0.34 -0.22 -9.16
C ARG A 138 0.52 1.06 -8.34
N ALA A 139 0.72 2.19 -9.01
CA ALA A 139 0.92 3.47 -8.35
C ALA A 139 -0.25 3.86 -7.42
N LEU A 140 -1.49 3.65 -7.85
CA LEU A 140 -2.69 3.96 -7.07
C LEU A 140 -2.94 2.98 -5.92
N VAL A 141 -2.54 1.70 -6.06
CA VAL A 141 -2.82 0.66 -5.05
C VAL A 141 -1.63 0.34 -4.13
N SER A 142 -0.42 0.76 -4.48
CA SER A 142 0.79 0.51 -3.69
C SER A 142 1.48 1.79 -3.18
N GLY A 143 1.03 2.96 -3.65
CA GLY A 143 1.60 4.25 -3.34
C GLY A 143 2.82 4.59 -4.19
N SER A 144 3.38 5.76 -3.98
CA SER A 144 4.61 6.21 -4.63
C SER A 144 5.83 5.80 -3.83
N GLU A 145 6.93 5.56 -4.53
CA GLU A 145 8.21 5.18 -3.93
C GLU A 145 9.31 6.16 -4.34
N GLU A 146 10.35 6.22 -3.53
CA GLU A 146 11.56 7.00 -3.76
C GLU A 146 12.79 6.18 -3.37
N PRO A 147 14.00 6.51 -3.88
CA PRO A 147 15.22 5.84 -3.47
C PRO A 147 15.45 5.98 -1.97
N VAL A 148 15.99 4.94 -1.34
CA VAL A 148 16.46 5.02 0.06
C VAL A 148 17.96 5.27 0.09
N SER A 149 18.44 5.86 1.20
CA SER A 149 19.89 6.07 1.41
C SER A 149 20.64 4.78 1.67
N GLU A 150 19.98 3.78 2.26
CA GLU A 150 20.56 2.48 2.60
C GLU A 150 19.54 1.36 2.33
N PRO A 151 20.00 0.20 1.78
CA PRO A 151 19.12 -0.94 1.59
C PRO A 151 18.51 -1.42 2.89
N PHE A 152 17.34 -2.01 2.81
CA PHE A 152 16.66 -2.55 3.97
C PHE A 152 15.91 -3.85 3.66
N TYR A 153 15.83 -4.75 4.62
CA TYR A 153 15.11 -6.02 4.47
C TYR A 153 13.62 -5.87 4.85
N ALA A 154 12.73 -6.21 3.93
CA ALA A 154 11.29 -6.24 4.18
C ALA A 154 10.55 -7.13 3.19
N GLY A 155 9.52 -7.84 3.70
CA GLY A 155 8.74 -8.75 2.88
C GLY A 155 9.61 -9.82 2.23
N ALA A 156 10.48 -10.44 3.03
CA ALA A 156 11.43 -11.48 2.65
C ALA A 156 12.40 -11.10 1.50
N ARG A 157 12.72 -9.80 1.37
CA ARG A 157 13.66 -9.33 0.34
C ARG A 157 14.30 -8.00 0.72
N TRP A 158 15.54 -7.77 0.32
CA TRP A 158 16.20 -6.48 0.35
C TRP A 158 15.53 -5.49 -0.61
N ARG A 159 15.34 -4.27 -0.14
CA ARG A 159 14.67 -3.18 -0.85
C ARG A 159 15.60 -1.99 -1.00
N PHE A 160 15.51 -1.32 -2.15
CA PHE A 160 16.31 -0.14 -2.51
C PHE A 160 15.43 1.11 -2.69
N THR A 161 14.11 0.91 -2.61
CA THR A 161 13.12 1.98 -2.66
C THR A 161 12.23 1.90 -1.43
N GLY A 162 11.73 3.03 -0.98
CA GLY A 162 10.81 3.15 0.14
C GLY A 162 9.62 4.03 -0.23
N ARG A 163 8.57 3.97 0.59
CA ARG A 163 7.38 4.79 0.38
C ARG A 163 7.70 6.27 0.48
N SER A 164 7.23 7.06 -0.47
CA SER A 164 7.34 8.52 -0.44
C SER A 164 6.10 9.17 0.17
N ALA A 165 6.29 10.35 0.73
CA ALA A 165 5.22 11.21 1.24
C ALA A 165 4.59 12.00 0.08
N TRP A 166 3.85 11.32 -0.81
CA TRP A 166 3.24 11.93 -1.98
C TRP A 166 2.33 13.13 -1.63
N TRP A 167 1.74 13.13 -0.46
CA TRP A 167 0.85 14.17 0.04
C TRP A 167 1.54 15.54 0.25
N GLU A 168 2.86 15.56 0.39
CA GLU A 168 3.63 16.81 0.44
C GLU A 168 3.65 17.54 -0.91
N ARG A 169 3.28 16.84 -1.98
CA ARG A 169 3.14 17.38 -3.34
C ARG A 169 1.70 17.50 -3.79
N TYR A 170 0.75 17.22 -2.90
CA TYR A 170 -0.67 17.36 -3.18
C TYR A 170 -1.14 18.77 -2.80
N HIS A 171 -1.41 19.60 -3.81
CA HIS A 171 -1.77 21.00 -3.64
C HIS A 171 -3.21 21.34 -4.05
N ASP A 172 -4.03 20.34 -4.39
CA ASP A 172 -5.45 20.54 -4.67
C ASP A 172 -6.24 20.75 -3.35
N ASP A 173 -7.35 21.46 -3.43
CA ASP A 173 -8.17 21.82 -2.26
C ASP A 173 -9.08 20.67 -1.80
N VAL A 174 -9.43 19.76 -2.70
CA VAL A 174 -10.32 18.62 -2.38
C VAL A 174 -9.60 17.64 -1.45
N PRO A 175 -10.14 17.35 -0.25
CA PRO A 175 -9.50 16.42 0.66
C PRO A 175 -9.43 14.99 0.12
N VAL A 176 -8.37 14.27 0.51
CA VAL A 176 -8.14 12.89 0.12
C VAL A 176 -8.12 11.98 1.35
N VAL A 177 -8.89 10.90 1.32
CA VAL A 177 -8.78 9.80 2.28
C VAL A 177 -8.10 8.62 1.59
N MET A 178 -7.07 8.07 2.23
CA MET A 178 -6.29 6.96 1.72
C MET A 178 -6.01 5.90 2.79
N GLY A 179 -5.51 4.74 2.39
CA GLY A 179 -5.06 3.65 3.26
C GLY A 179 -3.65 3.17 2.93
N HIS A 180 -3.39 1.88 3.06
CA HIS A 180 -2.18 1.16 2.64
C HIS A 180 -0.88 1.50 3.40
N TYR A 181 -0.75 2.70 4.00
CA TYR A 181 0.49 3.18 4.61
C TYR A 181 0.70 2.71 6.05
N TRP A 182 -0.25 1.98 6.64
CA TRP A 182 -0.11 1.28 7.93
C TRP A 182 0.32 2.18 9.08
N ARG A 183 -0.45 3.23 9.34
CA ARG A 183 -0.22 4.09 10.51
C ARG A 183 -0.74 3.45 11.79
N LEU A 184 -0.35 3.99 12.92
CA LEU A 184 -0.94 3.69 14.23
C LEU A 184 -1.80 4.87 14.71
N TRP A 185 -2.81 4.58 15.54
CA TRP A 185 -3.66 5.62 16.12
C TRP A 185 -2.86 6.60 16.98
N GLN A 186 -1.94 6.06 17.80
CA GLN A 186 -0.95 6.85 18.52
C GLN A 186 0.41 6.25 18.21
N SER A 187 1.24 7.00 17.52
CA SER A 187 2.61 6.62 17.23
C SER A 187 3.51 7.25 18.28
N HIS A 188 4.03 6.44 19.20
CA HIS A 188 5.14 6.90 20.01
C HIS A 188 6.38 7.04 19.12
N THR A 189 7.10 8.16 19.26
CA THR A 189 8.32 8.49 18.49
C THR A 189 9.44 7.45 18.60
N ALA A 190 9.31 6.48 19.51
CA ALA A 190 10.23 5.35 19.68
C ALA A 190 9.91 4.14 18.77
N SER A 191 8.92 4.22 17.87
CA SER A 191 8.65 3.14 16.92
C SER A 191 9.83 3.01 15.95
N LYS A 192 10.49 1.85 15.97
CA LYS A 192 11.48 1.45 14.97
C LYS A 192 10.84 1.14 13.60
N SER A 193 9.57 1.49 13.41
CA SER A 193 8.89 1.35 12.13
C SER A 193 9.53 2.29 11.12
N ARG A 194 9.89 1.79 9.97
CA ARG A 194 10.45 2.54 8.83
C ARG A 194 9.53 3.62 8.29
N HIS A 195 8.24 3.53 8.59
CA HIS A 195 7.22 4.54 8.27
C HIS A 195 6.99 5.51 9.43
N ALA A 196 7.72 5.35 10.55
CA ALA A 196 7.72 6.33 11.62
C ALA A 196 8.30 7.65 11.07
N GLY A 197 7.49 8.71 11.10
CA GLY A 197 7.90 10.02 10.60
C GLY A 197 7.33 10.41 9.22
N LEU A 198 6.78 9.46 8.43
CA LEU A 198 6.08 9.84 7.19
C LEU A 198 4.75 10.57 7.45
N MET A 199 4.06 10.21 8.53
CA MET A 199 2.77 10.78 8.92
C MET A 199 2.82 11.29 10.36
N PRO A 200 1.93 12.23 10.75
CA PRO A 200 1.82 12.68 12.14
C PRO A 200 1.64 11.53 13.12
N ALA A 201 2.20 11.67 14.33
CA ALA A 201 2.05 10.71 15.42
C ALA A 201 0.61 10.60 15.92
N ASP A 202 -0.15 11.69 15.84
CA ASP A 202 -1.57 11.74 16.17
C ASP A 202 -2.41 11.16 15.03
N GLY A 203 -3.11 10.05 15.30
CA GLY A 203 -3.98 9.37 14.34
C GLY A 203 -5.17 10.19 13.88
N SER A 204 -5.60 11.19 14.64
CA SER A 204 -6.70 12.09 14.27
C SER A 204 -6.28 13.19 13.28
N ALA A 205 -4.98 13.40 13.09
CA ALA A 205 -4.47 14.50 12.30
C ALA A 205 -4.59 14.26 10.79
N TRP A 206 -5.07 15.29 10.09
CA TRP A 206 -4.88 15.47 8.66
C TRP A 206 -3.47 16.01 8.41
N PHE A 207 -2.92 15.76 7.22
CA PHE A 207 -1.54 16.09 6.90
C PHE A 207 -1.36 16.40 5.40
N GLY A 208 -0.11 16.59 4.98
CA GLY A 208 0.26 16.98 3.62
C GLY A 208 0.37 18.49 3.45
N ALA A 209 0.71 18.93 2.24
CA ALA A 209 0.99 20.33 1.92
C ALA A 209 -0.14 21.30 2.31
N LYS A 210 -1.40 20.85 2.23
CA LYS A 210 -2.58 21.62 2.63
C LYS A 210 -3.30 21.07 3.86
N ASN A 211 -2.69 20.15 4.61
CA ASN A 211 -3.31 19.45 5.74
C ASN A 211 -4.68 18.82 5.40
N ASN A 212 -4.86 18.35 4.17
CA ASN A 212 -6.13 17.82 3.65
C ASN A 212 -6.01 16.37 3.14
N VAL A 213 -4.99 15.63 3.58
CA VAL A 213 -4.86 14.19 3.34
C VAL A 213 -5.04 13.44 4.65
N PHE A 214 -5.82 12.35 4.64
CA PHE A 214 -6.09 11.54 5.81
C PHE A 214 -5.84 10.06 5.51
N CYS A 215 -5.02 9.40 6.32
CA CYS A 215 -4.85 7.95 6.24
C CYS A 215 -5.78 7.27 7.25
N ILE A 216 -6.70 6.42 6.76
CA ILE A 216 -7.65 5.67 7.59
C ILE A 216 -7.15 4.25 7.95
N ASP A 217 -6.02 3.83 7.44
CA ASP A 217 -5.46 2.49 7.69
C ASP A 217 -4.65 2.48 8.99
N PHE A 218 -5.29 2.08 10.08
CA PHE A 218 -4.67 1.90 11.40
C PHE A 218 -4.14 0.47 11.60
N SER A 219 -3.60 -0.13 10.55
CA SER A 219 -2.82 -1.38 10.61
C SER A 219 -3.60 -2.60 11.13
N ILE A 220 -4.92 -2.67 10.91
CA ILE A 220 -5.75 -3.78 11.40
C ILE A 220 -5.23 -5.14 10.96
N GLY A 221 -4.63 -5.25 9.78
CA GLY A 221 -4.00 -6.46 9.26
C GLY A 221 -2.92 -7.05 10.16
N ALA A 222 -2.35 -6.26 11.09
CA ALA A 222 -1.34 -6.72 12.03
C ALA A 222 -1.91 -7.26 13.37
N ARG A 223 -3.23 -7.25 13.57
CA ARG A 223 -3.88 -7.71 14.83
C ARG A 223 -3.66 -9.20 15.14
N TRP A 224 -3.27 -10.00 14.15
CA TRP A 224 -2.86 -11.38 14.39
C TRP A 224 -1.69 -11.48 15.38
N ARG A 225 -0.78 -10.48 15.42
CA ARG A 225 0.34 -10.41 16.36
C ARG A 225 -0.14 -10.28 17.81
N ASP A 226 -1.21 -9.51 18.03
CA ASP A 226 -1.80 -9.37 19.35
C ASP A 226 -2.38 -10.71 19.84
N ARG A 227 -3.02 -11.47 18.93
CA ARG A 227 -3.53 -12.80 19.25
C ARG A 227 -2.42 -13.77 19.65
N GLN A 228 -1.27 -13.73 18.98
CA GLN A 228 -0.12 -14.56 19.38
C GLN A 228 0.42 -14.20 20.76
N GLN A 229 0.26 -12.95 21.17
CA GLN A 229 0.67 -12.44 22.49
C GLN A 229 -0.45 -12.53 23.54
N ASN A 230 -1.62 -13.11 23.19
CA ASN A 230 -2.81 -13.20 24.04
C ASN A 230 -3.28 -11.82 24.54
N LEU A 231 -3.07 -10.75 23.78
CA LEU A 231 -3.57 -9.42 24.10
C LEU A 231 -5.07 -9.33 23.84
N ALA A 232 -5.80 -8.73 24.78
CA ALA A 232 -7.21 -8.44 24.59
C ALA A 232 -7.41 -7.38 23.48
N PRO A 233 -8.53 -7.41 22.73
CA PRO A 233 -8.81 -6.42 21.68
C PRO A 233 -8.72 -4.96 22.13
N ALA A 234 -9.09 -4.68 23.37
CA ALA A 234 -9.01 -3.35 23.97
C ALA A 234 -7.56 -2.86 24.21
N GLN A 235 -6.58 -3.76 24.22
CA GLN A 235 -5.16 -3.46 24.39
C GLN A 235 -4.43 -3.35 23.04
N SER A 236 -5.12 -3.66 21.95
CA SER A 236 -4.54 -3.58 20.61
C SER A 236 -4.21 -2.14 20.23
N LYS A 237 -3.06 -1.95 19.61
CA LYS A 237 -2.70 -0.72 18.92
C LYS A 237 -3.12 -0.69 17.45
N PHE A 238 -3.71 -1.78 16.95
CA PHE A 238 -4.16 -1.96 15.58
C PHE A 238 -5.68 -1.87 15.54
N HIS A 239 -6.23 -1.00 14.72
CA HIS A 239 -7.66 -0.73 14.68
C HIS A 239 -8.22 -0.82 13.27
N LEU A 240 -9.45 -1.33 13.15
CA LEU A 240 -10.28 -1.03 12.01
C LEU A 240 -11.02 0.27 12.30
N ALA A 241 -11.01 1.19 11.36
CA ALA A 241 -11.70 2.46 11.52
C ALA A 241 -12.48 2.86 10.28
N ALA A 242 -13.48 3.70 10.46
CA ALA A 242 -14.22 4.37 9.42
C ALA A 242 -14.18 5.89 9.65
N LEU A 243 -14.07 6.67 8.59
CA LEU A 243 -14.25 8.12 8.65
C LEU A 243 -15.67 8.44 8.17
N ARG A 244 -16.49 9.00 9.06
CA ARG A 244 -17.80 9.51 8.71
C ARG A 244 -17.65 10.89 8.04
N TRP A 245 -18.21 11.02 6.87
CA TRP A 245 -18.16 12.24 6.07
C TRP A 245 -19.57 12.82 5.83
N PRO A 246 -19.81 14.12 5.94
CA PRO A 246 -18.84 15.22 6.11
C PRO A 246 -18.48 15.55 7.57
N GLU A 247 -19.00 14.85 8.56
CA GLU A 247 -18.81 15.13 9.99
C GLU A 247 -17.34 15.00 10.45
N ARG A 248 -16.51 14.32 9.65
CA ARG A 248 -15.09 14.06 9.94
C ARG A 248 -14.86 13.34 11.28
N THR A 249 -15.80 12.46 11.62
CA THR A 249 -15.74 11.64 12.83
C THR A 249 -15.13 10.29 12.51
N ILE A 250 -14.06 9.94 13.22
CA ILE A 250 -13.38 8.66 13.13
C ILE A 250 -14.11 7.71 14.07
N VAL A 251 -14.62 6.59 13.55
CA VAL A 251 -15.30 5.55 14.32
C VAL A 251 -14.42 4.31 14.32
N MET A 252 -14.00 3.86 15.49
CA MET A 252 -13.16 2.68 15.69
C MET A 252 -14.00 1.41 15.85
N ASP A 253 -13.40 0.26 15.58
CA ASP A 253 -14.03 -1.07 15.72
C ASP A 253 -14.42 -1.45 17.16
N ASN A 254 -13.90 -0.75 18.17
CA ASN A 254 -14.31 -0.87 19.55
C ASN A 254 -15.48 0.08 19.94
N GLY A 255 -16.03 0.81 18.97
CA GLY A 255 -17.12 1.76 19.18
C GLY A 255 -16.67 3.17 19.62
N ALA A 256 -15.41 3.39 19.90
CA ALA A 256 -14.90 4.72 20.23
C ALA A 256 -15.02 5.67 19.02
N GLN A 257 -15.35 6.93 19.30
CA GLN A 257 -15.49 7.97 18.29
C GLN A 257 -14.59 9.15 18.63
N TYR A 258 -13.92 9.69 17.60
CA TYR A 258 -13.01 10.82 17.73
C TYR A 258 -13.27 11.82 16.61
N ALA A 259 -13.23 13.12 16.95
CA ALA A 259 -13.17 14.13 15.92
C ALA A 259 -11.78 14.07 15.25
N SER A 260 -11.70 14.12 13.92
CA SER A 260 -10.43 14.40 13.26
C SER A 260 -10.10 15.88 13.42
N THR A 261 -8.81 16.23 13.34
CA THR A 261 -8.38 17.64 13.40
C THR A 261 -8.98 18.40 12.21
N ALA A 262 -9.32 19.67 12.43
CA ALA A 262 -9.80 20.50 11.32
C ALA A 262 -8.66 20.75 10.33
N PHE A 263 -8.98 20.69 9.04
CA PHE A 263 -8.23 21.40 8.01
C PHE A 263 -9.05 22.63 7.61
N GLU A 264 -8.37 23.74 7.39
CA GLU A 264 -9.04 24.93 6.86
C GLU A 264 -9.37 24.62 5.40
N ALA A 265 -10.67 24.47 5.12
CA ALA A 265 -11.14 24.52 3.74
C ALA A 265 -10.89 25.95 3.24
N ALA A 266 -10.15 26.09 2.16
CA ALA A 266 -9.90 27.38 1.55
C ALA A 266 -11.19 28.01 1.00
#